data_cc4c7bb706ada20d8fb1ff49b1217baf
#
_entry.id   cc4c7bb706ada20d8fb1ff49b1217baf
#
_cell.length_a   1.000
_cell.length_b   1.000
_cell.length_c   1.000
_cell.angle_alpha   90.00
_cell.angle_beta   90.00
_cell.angle_gamma   90.00
#
_symmetry.space_group_name_H-M   'P 1'
#
loop_
_entity.id
_entity.type
_entity.pdbx_description
1 polymer ?
#
loop_
_entity_poly.entity_id
_entity_poly.type
_entity_poly.pdbx_seq_one_letter_code
_entity_poly.pdbx_strand_id
1 'polypeptide(L)'
;MTRNVNRREYVKGVGAIGAAGVLSGRLDALGVQDREVMHGILQPETGDLGELGTPIADAAELPSIQLADEGSPVTVDVQREDTETLSETGISRAQDLVAAGYPSFTGAAASDVTIPVAQSVAIPEQVVMCSPASTSPLITDLDGDFVYRTAPSDALQGVVMAEVAYEERGWETAASFHLNDDYGQALSDVFVDAFEDLGGEVTDTVPFEPEQPSYTSGLESVLADDPDMLVVIAFPVSGIQIFRDFYGDFPEDLPVMVTDGLIEDGLPDDVDNPMDNVLGTAPAADGPEADAFAQLYEDQYGTSPGVFNAHGYDASAVQILANLRAGENDGLAISEQMREVANPGGEEVGPSTLPEAVELAADGEEINYQGASSLVDFDDNGDMEVVSYDIFEFEDFELEAVERIEDFEP
;
A
#
# COMPACT_ATOMS: atom_id res chain seq x y z
N MET A 1 49.15 -7.75 33.51
CA MET A 1 48.60 -8.42 34.73
C MET A 1 47.12 -8.67 34.48
N THR A 2 46.84 -9.86 34.08
CA THR A 2 45.51 -10.42 33.78
C THR A 2 44.76 -10.68 35.08
N ARG A 3 43.48 -10.32 35.14
CA ARG A 3 42.57 -10.86 36.14
C ARG A 3 41.27 -11.29 35.49
N ASN A 4 41.15 -12.59 35.28
CA ASN A 4 39.88 -13.29 35.05
C ASN A 4 38.94 -13.09 36.23
N VAL A 5 37.64 -12.78 35.97
CA VAL A 5 36.60 -12.95 36.93
C VAL A 5 35.55 -13.91 36.37
N ASN A 6 35.37 -14.98 37.13
CA ASN A 6 34.57 -16.14 36.87
C ASN A 6 33.06 -15.84 36.92
N ARG A 7 32.34 -16.37 35.95
CA ARG A 7 30.88 -16.61 36.03
C ARG A 7 30.64 -17.79 36.99
N ARG A 8 30.05 -17.51 38.12
CA ARG A 8 29.17 -18.39 38.94
C ARG A 8 28.97 -17.79 40.31
N GLU A 9 27.70 -17.61 40.63
CA GLU A 9 27.09 -17.38 41.95
C GLU A 9 26.29 -16.08 42.00
N TYR A 10 25.01 -16.19 41.66
CA TYR A 10 23.94 -15.51 42.42
C TYR A 10 22.65 -16.33 42.28
N VAL A 11 22.49 -17.25 43.18
CA VAL A 11 21.18 -17.84 43.55
C VAL A 11 21.03 -17.63 45.02
N LYS A 12 20.02 -16.85 45.42
CA LYS A 12 19.11 -16.94 46.54
C LYS A 12 18.70 -15.57 47.08
N GLY A 13 17.47 -15.27 46.98
CA GLY A 13 16.76 -14.20 47.68
C GLY A 13 15.25 -14.30 47.37
N VAL A 14 14.56 -15.05 48.21
CA VAL A 14 13.11 -15.29 48.19
C VAL A 14 12.34 -14.06 48.65
N GLY A 15 11.24 -13.70 47.90
CA GLY A 15 10.03 -13.21 48.52
C GLY A 15 9.58 -11.81 48.21
N ALA A 16 8.65 -11.67 47.25
CA ALA A 16 7.43 -10.86 47.40
C ALA A 16 6.42 -11.28 46.34
N ILE A 17 5.38 -11.97 46.74
CA ILE A 17 4.20 -12.33 45.98
C ILE A 17 3.30 -11.09 45.95
N GLY A 18 2.85 -10.68 44.77
CA GLY A 18 1.82 -9.65 44.62
C GLY A 18 1.41 -9.41 43.16
N ALA A 19 0.34 -10.06 42.79
CA ALA A 19 -0.64 -9.63 41.77
C ALA A 19 -0.21 -9.32 40.30
N ALA A 20 0.87 -9.89 39.76
CA ALA A 20 1.15 -9.84 38.31
C ALA A 20 1.06 -11.24 37.64
N GLY A 21 0.50 -12.22 38.32
CA GLY A 21 0.61 -13.62 37.92
C GLY A 21 -0.65 -14.25 37.33
N VAL A 22 -1.59 -13.48 36.82
CA VAL A 22 -2.82 -14.05 36.25
C VAL A 22 -2.92 -13.89 34.72
N LEU A 23 -2.28 -12.87 34.14
CA LEU A 23 -2.24 -12.68 32.67
C LEU A 23 -1.14 -13.52 31.99
N SER A 24 0.08 -13.60 32.58
CA SER A 24 1.15 -14.43 32.03
C SER A 24 0.90 -15.95 32.07
N GLY A 25 -0.01 -16.42 32.89
CA GLY A 25 -0.35 -17.85 33.01
C GLY A 25 -1.30 -18.37 31.91
N ARG A 26 -1.93 -17.49 31.14
CA ARG A 26 -2.84 -17.89 30.04
C ARG A 26 -2.09 -18.09 28.73
N LEU A 27 -1.16 -17.19 28.41
CA LEU A 27 -0.30 -17.29 27.23
C LEU A 27 0.63 -18.51 27.28
N ASP A 28 1.23 -18.83 28.45
CA ASP A 28 2.04 -20.03 28.65
C ASP A 28 1.26 -21.35 28.41
N ALA A 29 -0.08 -21.33 28.56
CA ALA A 29 -0.92 -22.52 28.35
C ALA A 29 -1.22 -22.80 26.87
N LEU A 30 -1.05 -21.80 25.99
CA LEU A 30 -1.34 -21.89 24.55
C LEU A 30 -0.06 -21.96 23.69
N GLY A 31 1.13 -21.86 24.29
CA GLY A 31 2.40 -21.90 23.55
C GLY A 31 2.72 -20.63 22.76
N VAL A 32 1.97 -19.53 22.96
CA VAL A 32 2.10 -18.28 22.19
C VAL A 32 3.36 -17.49 22.57
N GLN A 33 3.82 -17.59 23.83
CA GLN A 33 4.98 -16.84 24.34
C GLN A 33 6.33 -17.27 23.74
N ASP A 34 6.42 -18.44 23.13
CA ASP A 34 7.66 -18.96 22.52
C ASP A 34 7.55 -19.00 20.97
N ARG A 35 6.44 -18.49 20.39
CA ARG A 35 6.23 -18.51 18.95
C ARG A 35 6.61 -17.17 18.32
N GLU A 36 7.39 -17.23 17.27
CA GLU A 36 7.74 -16.12 16.41
C GLU A 36 6.80 -16.11 15.19
N VAL A 37 6.14 -14.99 14.93
CA VAL A 37 5.37 -14.74 13.71
C VAL A 37 6.37 -14.38 12.62
N MET A 38 6.33 -15.09 11.51
CA MET A 38 7.16 -14.79 10.33
C MET A 38 6.33 -14.00 9.32
N HIS A 39 6.76 -12.79 8.97
CA HIS A 39 6.08 -11.90 8.05
C HIS A 39 7.06 -11.27 7.05
N GLY A 40 6.81 -11.42 5.74
CA GLY A 40 7.62 -10.84 4.68
C GLY A 40 7.14 -9.44 4.28
N ILE A 41 8.05 -8.62 3.74
CA ILE A 41 7.73 -7.36 3.07
C ILE A 41 8.39 -7.40 1.70
N LEU A 42 7.59 -7.28 0.64
CA LEU A 42 8.03 -7.35 -0.75
C LEU A 42 7.63 -6.05 -1.45
N GLN A 43 8.51 -5.04 -1.40
CA GLN A 43 8.21 -3.70 -1.90
C GLN A 43 9.31 -3.18 -2.83
N PRO A 44 9.03 -2.24 -3.74
CA PRO A 44 10.07 -1.60 -4.53
C PRO A 44 10.81 -0.54 -3.68
N GLU A 45 12.00 -0.88 -3.20
CA GLU A 45 12.88 0.09 -2.52
C GLU A 45 13.80 0.80 -3.52
N THR A 46 13.86 0.28 -4.75
CA THR A 46 14.57 0.87 -5.91
C THR A 46 13.75 0.71 -7.19
N GLY A 47 14.21 1.31 -8.31
CA GLY A 47 13.52 1.32 -9.59
C GLY A 47 12.53 2.48 -9.72
N ASP A 48 11.63 2.42 -10.71
CA ASP A 48 10.74 3.53 -11.09
C ASP A 48 9.79 3.97 -9.96
N LEU A 49 9.38 3.02 -9.09
CA LEU A 49 8.49 3.26 -7.94
C LEU A 49 9.24 3.33 -6.58
N GLY A 50 10.59 3.39 -6.58
CA GLY A 50 11.38 3.27 -5.35
C GLY A 50 11.14 4.37 -4.31
N GLU A 51 10.83 5.60 -4.75
CA GLU A 51 10.58 6.75 -3.86
C GLU A 51 9.29 6.58 -3.05
N LEU A 52 8.21 6.08 -3.67
CA LEU A 52 6.97 5.71 -2.98
C LEU A 52 7.08 4.38 -2.23
N GLY A 53 7.78 3.40 -2.79
CA GLY A 53 7.84 2.04 -2.24
C GLY A 53 8.62 1.94 -0.92
N THR A 54 9.68 2.74 -0.74
CA THR A 54 10.46 2.75 0.51
C THR A 54 9.61 3.19 1.71
N PRO A 55 8.87 4.33 1.69
CA PRO A 55 7.96 4.69 2.77
C PRO A 55 6.83 3.68 3.02
N ILE A 56 6.33 3.02 1.96
CA ILE A 56 5.34 1.95 2.09
C ILE A 56 5.94 0.73 2.82
N ALA A 57 7.17 0.35 2.48
CA ALA A 57 7.88 -0.73 3.17
C ALA A 57 8.14 -0.41 4.65
N ASP A 58 8.49 0.84 4.97
CA ASP A 58 8.65 1.33 6.33
C ASP A 58 7.33 1.25 7.11
N ALA A 59 6.23 1.68 6.51
CA ALA A 59 4.89 1.56 7.11
C ALA A 59 4.47 0.10 7.31
N ALA A 60 4.80 -0.79 6.37
CA ALA A 60 4.54 -2.22 6.49
C ALA A 60 5.35 -2.90 7.61
N GLU A 61 6.53 -2.38 7.94
CA GLU A 61 7.33 -2.87 9.07
C GLU A 61 6.86 -2.31 10.43
N LEU A 62 6.20 -1.15 10.42
CA LEU A 62 5.84 -0.41 11.64
C LEU A 62 5.02 -1.23 12.66
N PRO A 63 4.05 -2.13 12.29
CA PRO A 63 3.37 -2.98 13.27
C PRO A 63 4.33 -3.82 14.09
N SER A 64 5.40 -4.38 13.49
CA SER A 64 6.40 -5.17 14.19
C SER A 64 7.26 -4.35 15.15
N ILE A 65 7.62 -3.13 14.73
CA ILE A 65 8.37 -2.15 15.55
C ILE A 65 7.52 -1.73 16.75
N GLN A 66 6.26 -1.36 16.52
CA GLN A 66 5.32 -0.97 17.58
C GLN A 66 5.18 -2.08 18.63
N LEU A 67 4.95 -3.32 18.22
CA LEU A 67 4.82 -4.46 19.12
C LEU A 67 6.08 -4.66 19.99
N ALA A 68 7.26 -4.50 19.39
CA ALA A 68 8.53 -4.61 20.09
C ALA A 68 8.74 -3.47 21.11
N ASP A 69 8.45 -2.24 20.74
CA ASP A 69 8.65 -1.03 21.54
C ASP A 69 7.67 -0.98 22.74
N GLU A 70 6.44 -1.45 22.55
CA GLU A 70 5.42 -1.53 23.59
C GLU A 70 5.58 -2.79 24.49
N GLY A 71 6.57 -3.65 24.18
CA GLY A 71 6.90 -4.82 24.97
C GLY A 71 5.85 -5.94 24.88
N SER A 72 5.24 -6.09 23.71
CA SER A 72 4.34 -7.21 23.42
C SER A 72 5.01 -8.56 23.71
N PRO A 73 4.28 -9.57 24.19
CA PRO A 73 4.80 -10.92 24.33
C PRO A 73 5.02 -11.63 22.99
N VAL A 74 4.46 -11.10 21.90
CA VAL A 74 4.61 -11.63 20.54
C VAL A 74 5.85 -11.04 19.90
N THR A 75 6.64 -11.88 19.23
CA THR A 75 7.77 -11.46 18.41
C THR A 75 7.40 -11.66 16.95
N VAL A 76 7.63 -10.65 16.12
CA VAL A 76 7.47 -10.73 14.67
C VAL A 76 8.87 -10.70 14.04
N ASP A 77 9.22 -11.76 13.29
CA ASP A 77 10.41 -11.80 12.46
C ASP A 77 10.05 -11.27 11.07
N VAL A 78 10.66 -10.15 10.69
CA VAL A 78 10.38 -9.46 9.43
C VAL A 78 11.58 -9.62 8.47
N GLN A 79 11.30 -10.02 7.23
CA GLN A 79 12.27 -10.00 6.14
C GLN A 79 11.75 -9.08 5.02
N ARG A 80 12.55 -8.05 4.67
CA ARG A 80 12.28 -7.15 3.55
C ARG A 80 13.03 -7.63 2.30
N GLU A 81 12.37 -7.55 1.16
CA GLU A 81 12.90 -7.87 -0.15
C GLU A 81 12.51 -6.78 -1.16
N ASP A 82 13.50 -6.29 -1.92
CA ASP A 82 13.34 -5.25 -2.93
C ASP A 82 12.94 -5.85 -4.28
N THR A 83 11.80 -5.43 -4.84
CA THR A 83 11.32 -5.86 -6.15
C THR A 83 12.02 -5.14 -7.30
N GLU A 84 12.71 -4.03 -7.02
CA GLU A 84 13.33 -3.14 -8.03
C GLU A 84 12.30 -2.63 -9.06
N THR A 85 10.99 -2.63 -8.74
CA THR A 85 9.85 -2.37 -9.64
C THR A 85 9.84 -3.31 -10.88
N LEU A 86 10.41 -4.51 -10.77
CA LEU A 86 10.56 -5.46 -11.88
C LEU A 86 9.88 -6.80 -11.56
N SER A 87 9.02 -7.29 -12.46
CA SER A 87 8.27 -8.54 -12.30
C SER A 87 9.19 -9.75 -12.08
N GLU A 88 10.29 -9.88 -12.84
CA GLU A 88 11.24 -10.99 -12.69
C GLU A 88 11.94 -10.95 -11.32
N THR A 89 12.32 -9.77 -10.85
CA THR A 89 12.93 -9.58 -9.53
C THR A 89 11.91 -9.87 -8.44
N GLY A 90 10.69 -9.34 -8.52
CA GLY A 90 9.61 -9.59 -7.58
C GLY A 90 9.30 -11.08 -7.40
N ILE A 91 9.18 -11.84 -8.50
CA ILE A 91 8.99 -13.30 -8.46
C ILE A 91 10.16 -13.97 -7.73
N SER A 92 11.42 -13.60 -8.05
CA SER A 92 12.60 -14.19 -7.42
C SER A 92 12.65 -13.91 -5.91
N ARG A 93 12.33 -12.67 -5.49
CA ARG A 93 12.33 -12.26 -4.09
C ARG A 93 11.18 -12.90 -3.30
N ALA A 94 10.00 -13.02 -3.91
CA ALA A 94 8.90 -13.77 -3.31
C ALA A 94 9.27 -15.24 -3.08
N GLN A 95 9.96 -15.88 -4.05
CA GLN A 95 10.49 -17.24 -3.89
C GLN A 95 11.53 -17.34 -2.77
N ASP A 96 12.38 -16.33 -2.57
CA ASP A 96 13.33 -16.27 -1.47
C ASP A 96 12.62 -16.21 -0.11
N LEU A 97 11.54 -15.40 0.03
CA LEU A 97 10.69 -15.37 1.23
C LEU A 97 10.05 -16.73 1.52
N VAL A 98 9.43 -17.35 0.51
CA VAL A 98 8.81 -18.68 0.64
C VAL A 98 9.86 -19.74 1.03
N ALA A 99 11.04 -19.73 0.39
CA ALA A 99 12.12 -20.66 0.70
C ALA A 99 12.69 -20.46 2.11
N ALA A 100 12.63 -19.25 2.65
CA ALA A 100 13.02 -18.96 4.03
C ALA A 100 11.91 -19.32 5.05
N GLY A 101 10.69 -19.66 4.58
CA GLY A 101 9.59 -20.14 5.42
C GLY A 101 8.58 -19.07 5.82
N TYR A 102 8.57 -17.90 5.16
CA TYR A 102 7.58 -16.85 5.40
C TYR A 102 6.24 -17.25 4.76
N PRO A 103 5.16 -17.39 5.57
CA PRO A 103 3.87 -17.86 5.10
C PRO A 103 2.97 -16.76 4.57
N SER A 104 3.37 -15.50 4.78
CA SER A 104 2.68 -14.32 4.31
C SER A 104 3.65 -13.17 4.05
N PHE A 105 3.25 -12.24 3.17
CA PHE A 105 4.01 -11.00 2.95
C PHE A 105 3.12 -9.86 2.50
N THR A 106 3.51 -8.62 2.86
CA THR A 106 2.92 -7.38 2.39
C THR A 106 3.61 -6.93 1.11
N GLY A 107 2.86 -6.87 0.03
CA GLY A 107 3.39 -6.54 -1.31
C GLY A 107 2.67 -7.26 -2.45
N ALA A 108 3.06 -6.95 -3.72
CA ALA A 108 3.98 -5.90 -4.09
C ALA A 108 3.24 -4.56 -4.26
N ALA A 109 3.94 -3.45 -4.60
CA ALA A 109 3.27 -2.18 -4.85
C ALA A 109 2.82 -2.03 -6.31
N ALA A 110 3.70 -2.29 -7.27
CA ALA A 110 3.36 -2.20 -8.69
C ALA A 110 2.49 -3.38 -9.14
N SER A 111 1.38 -3.10 -9.83
CA SER A 111 0.44 -4.14 -10.30
C SER A 111 1.09 -5.14 -11.26
N ASP A 112 1.99 -4.67 -12.14
CA ASP A 112 2.79 -5.49 -13.06
C ASP A 112 3.77 -6.44 -12.33
N VAL A 113 4.07 -6.20 -11.08
CA VAL A 113 4.82 -7.10 -10.20
C VAL A 113 3.89 -8.00 -9.39
N THR A 114 2.82 -7.45 -8.83
CA THR A 114 1.86 -8.16 -7.98
C THR A 114 1.20 -9.32 -8.71
N ILE A 115 0.70 -9.09 -9.94
CA ILE A 115 -0.02 -10.11 -10.71
C ILE A 115 0.85 -11.33 -11.00
N PRO A 116 2.07 -11.20 -11.59
CA PRO A 116 2.92 -12.37 -11.83
C PRO A 116 3.47 -13.00 -10.54
N VAL A 117 3.70 -12.27 -9.45
CA VAL A 117 4.06 -12.82 -8.14
C VAL A 117 2.91 -13.66 -7.59
N ALA A 118 1.67 -13.17 -7.64
CA ALA A 118 0.48 -13.91 -7.23
C ALA A 118 0.35 -15.23 -8.00
N GLN A 119 0.40 -15.16 -9.34
CA GLN A 119 0.22 -16.33 -10.22
C GLN A 119 1.37 -17.34 -10.16
N SER A 120 2.60 -16.88 -9.94
CA SER A 120 3.79 -17.74 -10.00
C SER A 120 4.26 -18.23 -8.62
N VAL A 121 3.90 -17.53 -7.54
CA VAL A 121 4.40 -17.82 -6.19
C VAL A 121 3.27 -17.92 -5.17
N ALA A 122 2.53 -16.86 -4.88
CA ALA A 122 1.60 -16.83 -3.75
C ALA A 122 0.53 -17.91 -3.84
N ILE A 123 -0.21 -17.96 -4.96
CA ILE A 123 -1.29 -18.95 -5.18
C ILE A 123 -0.75 -20.39 -5.24
N PRO A 124 0.28 -20.72 -6.06
CA PRO A 124 0.79 -22.07 -6.14
C PRO A 124 1.40 -22.61 -4.84
N GLU A 125 2.09 -21.76 -4.09
CA GLU A 125 2.76 -22.14 -2.83
C GLU A 125 1.84 -21.98 -1.62
N GLN A 126 0.60 -21.50 -1.83
CA GLN A 126 -0.39 -21.24 -0.77
C GLN A 126 0.14 -20.28 0.32
N VAL A 127 0.74 -19.19 -0.10
CA VAL A 127 1.26 -18.12 0.76
C VAL A 127 0.35 -16.90 0.60
N VAL A 128 -0.04 -16.26 1.70
CA VAL A 128 -0.89 -15.08 1.66
C VAL A 128 -0.07 -13.87 1.25
N MET A 129 -0.55 -13.13 0.27
CA MET A 129 -0.03 -11.79 -0.05
C MET A 129 -1.13 -10.74 0.10
N CYS A 130 -0.76 -9.57 0.61
CA CYS A 130 -1.64 -8.42 0.69
C CYS A 130 -0.92 -7.21 0.12
N SER A 131 -1.38 -6.72 -1.03
CA SER A 131 -0.80 -5.55 -1.67
C SER A 131 -1.34 -4.26 -1.03
N PRO A 132 -0.48 -3.32 -0.62
CA PRO A 132 -0.91 -2.03 -0.12
C PRO A 132 -1.13 -0.97 -1.20
N ALA A 133 -0.69 -1.22 -2.44
CA ALA A 133 -0.60 -0.17 -3.46
C ALA A 133 -0.90 -0.63 -4.89
N SER A 134 -1.15 -1.92 -5.12
CA SER A 134 -1.51 -2.41 -6.46
C SER A 134 -3.00 -2.23 -6.69
N THR A 135 -3.33 -1.36 -7.61
CA THR A 135 -4.70 -0.89 -7.85
C THR A 135 -5.36 -1.46 -9.10
N SER A 136 -4.60 -2.10 -10.01
CA SER A 136 -5.15 -2.64 -11.27
C SER A 136 -6.40 -3.50 -11.06
N PRO A 137 -7.48 -3.30 -11.85
CA PRO A 137 -8.69 -4.14 -11.80
C PRO A 137 -8.43 -5.62 -12.11
N LEU A 138 -7.31 -5.93 -12.78
CA LEU A 138 -6.94 -7.31 -13.11
C LEU A 138 -6.63 -8.16 -11.87
N ILE A 139 -6.36 -7.52 -10.72
CA ILE A 139 -6.10 -8.21 -9.45
C ILE A 139 -7.38 -8.85 -8.90
N THR A 140 -8.53 -8.22 -9.10
CA THR A 140 -9.85 -8.73 -8.69
C THR A 140 -10.15 -10.14 -9.22
N ASP A 141 -9.62 -10.50 -10.39
CA ASP A 141 -9.81 -11.81 -11.02
C ASP A 141 -8.84 -12.91 -10.50
N LEU A 142 -7.96 -12.57 -9.55
CA LEU A 142 -7.03 -13.52 -8.93
C LEU A 142 -7.72 -14.36 -7.83
N ASP A 143 -6.99 -15.32 -7.26
CA ASP A 143 -7.50 -16.16 -6.17
C ASP A 143 -7.58 -15.38 -4.85
N GLY A 144 -8.77 -14.94 -4.48
CA GLY A 144 -9.03 -14.13 -3.30
C GLY A 144 -8.82 -14.82 -1.95
N ASP A 145 -8.43 -16.10 -1.92
CA ASP A 145 -8.04 -16.75 -0.67
C ASP A 145 -6.56 -16.52 -0.33
N PHE A 146 -5.73 -16.18 -1.33
CA PHE A 146 -4.29 -15.95 -1.15
C PHE A 146 -3.83 -14.55 -1.58
N VAL A 147 -4.65 -13.81 -2.30
CA VAL A 147 -4.34 -12.47 -2.81
C VAL A 147 -5.35 -11.48 -2.25
N TYR A 148 -4.85 -10.52 -1.49
CA TYR A 148 -5.61 -9.44 -0.89
C TYR A 148 -4.99 -8.10 -1.27
N ARG A 149 -5.75 -7.02 -1.17
CA ARG A 149 -5.22 -5.66 -1.20
C ARG A 149 -5.97 -4.74 -0.26
N THR A 150 -5.23 -3.87 0.42
CA THR A 150 -5.78 -2.75 1.19
C THR A 150 -5.95 -1.50 0.33
N ALA A 151 -5.27 -1.42 -0.82
CA ALA A 151 -5.52 -0.40 -1.83
C ALA A 151 -6.84 -0.66 -2.57
N PRO A 152 -7.63 0.39 -2.91
CA PRO A 152 -8.81 0.25 -3.75
C PRO A 152 -8.46 -0.10 -5.20
N SER A 153 -9.50 -0.50 -5.96
CA SER A 153 -9.36 -0.80 -7.39
C SER A 153 -9.41 0.44 -8.27
N ASP A 154 -8.58 0.50 -9.31
CA ASP A 154 -8.63 1.50 -10.39
C ASP A 154 -9.95 1.49 -11.15
N ALA A 155 -10.74 0.40 -11.06
CA ALA A 155 -12.10 0.38 -11.57
C ALA A 155 -12.98 1.49 -10.96
N LEU A 156 -12.61 1.98 -9.77
CA LEU A 156 -13.26 3.09 -9.07
C LEU A 156 -12.52 4.40 -9.31
N GLN A 157 -11.19 4.42 -9.24
CA GLN A 157 -10.39 5.63 -9.41
C GLN A 157 -10.58 6.26 -10.79
N GLY A 158 -10.60 5.46 -11.86
CA GLY A 158 -10.82 5.97 -13.21
C GLY A 158 -12.18 6.64 -13.40
N VAL A 159 -13.23 6.17 -12.69
CA VAL A 159 -14.55 6.82 -12.68
C VAL A 159 -14.48 8.17 -11.95
N VAL A 160 -13.85 8.21 -10.76
CA VAL A 160 -13.64 9.46 -10.01
C VAL A 160 -12.87 10.47 -10.86
N MET A 161 -11.80 10.05 -11.52
CA MET A 161 -11.03 10.93 -12.44
C MET A 161 -11.90 11.51 -13.54
N ALA A 162 -12.76 10.70 -14.17
CA ALA A 162 -13.64 11.12 -15.25
C ALA A 162 -14.72 12.11 -14.74
N GLU A 163 -15.34 11.86 -13.58
CA GLU A 163 -16.32 12.76 -12.97
C GLU A 163 -15.68 14.12 -12.63
N VAL A 164 -14.53 14.14 -11.98
CA VAL A 164 -13.77 15.36 -11.69
C VAL A 164 -13.45 16.13 -12.97
N ALA A 165 -12.92 15.45 -14.00
CA ALA A 165 -12.55 16.07 -15.25
C ALA A 165 -13.73 16.67 -16.00
N TYR A 166 -14.79 15.89 -16.22
CA TYR A 166 -15.93 16.28 -17.05
C TYR A 166 -16.97 17.10 -16.31
N GLU A 167 -17.44 16.66 -15.13
CA GLU A 167 -18.54 17.30 -14.43
C GLU A 167 -18.09 18.51 -13.59
N GLU A 168 -16.93 18.43 -12.92
CA GLU A 168 -16.48 19.50 -12.04
C GLU A 168 -15.62 20.55 -12.76
N ARG A 169 -14.63 20.11 -13.56
CA ARG A 169 -13.73 21.01 -14.28
C ARG A 169 -14.30 21.44 -15.64
N GLY A 170 -15.22 20.66 -16.21
CA GLY A 170 -15.89 20.97 -17.47
C GLY A 170 -15.00 20.80 -18.70
N TRP A 171 -13.99 19.93 -18.64
CA TRP A 171 -13.16 19.56 -19.79
C TRP A 171 -13.95 18.61 -20.69
N GLU A 172 -14.08 18.95 -21.96
CA GLU A 172 -14.86 18.18 -22.92
C GLU A 172 -14.00 17.20 -23.72
N THR A 173 -12.68 17.45 -23.81
CA THR A 173 -11.72 16.60 -24.50
C THR A 173 -10.52 16.26 -23.61
N ALA A 174 -10.08 15.01 -23.64
CA ALA A 174 -8.94 14.52 -22.89
C ALA A 174 -8.00 13.68 -23.76
N ALA A 175 -6.74 13.54 -23.31
CA ALA A 175 -5.82 12.56 -23.85
C ALA A 175 -5.13 11.81 -22.71
N SER A 176 -4.72 10.55 -22.91
CA SER A 176 -4.06 9.73 -21.87
C SER A 176 -2.64 9.34 -22.29
N PHE A 177 -1.67 9.66 -21.45
CA PHE A 177 -0.27 9.26 -21.57
C PHE A 177 0.09 8.37 -20.36
N HIS A 178 0.24 7.07 -20.58
CA HIS A 178 0.25 6.09 -19.51
C HIS A 178 1.38 5.05 -19.67
N LEU A 179 1.81 4.49 -18.53
CA LEU A 179 2.73 3.35 -18.48
C LEU A 179 2.17 2.19 -19.31
N ASN A 180 3.03 1.54 -20.09
CA ASN A 180 2.72 0.36 -20.89
C ASN A 180 2.82 -0.91 -20.04
N ASP A 181 2.02 -0.99 -18.98
CA ASP A 181 1.97 -2.11 -18.02
C ASP A 181 0.54 -2.39 -17.55
N ASP A 182 0.37 -3.36 -16.63
CA ASP A 182 -0.94 -3.78 -16.09
C ASP A 182 -1.61 -2.71 -15.21
N TYR A 183 -0.87 -1.71 -14.71
CA TYR A 183 -1.42 -0.56 -14.00
C TYR A 183 -1.86 0.53 -14.97
N GLY A 184 -0.91 1.09 -15.73
CA GLY A 184 -1.17 2.26 -16.58
C GLY A 184 -2.21 2.01 -17.65
N GLN A 185 -2.16 0.85 -18.32
CA GLN A 185 -3.11 0.48 -19.35
C GLN A 185 -4.53 0.32 -18.78
N ALA A 186 -4.67 -0.42 -17.66
CA ALA A 186 -6.00 -0.71 -17.12
C ALA A 186 -6.67 0.55 -16.55
N LEU A 187 -5.94 1.41 -15.83
CA LEU A 187 -6.49 2.67 -15.32
C LEU A 187 -6.84 3.62 -16.46
N SER A 188 -5.99 3.72 -17.50
CA SER A 188 -6.30 4.50 -18.69
C SER A 188 -7.58 4.02 -19.37
N ASP A 189 -7.77 2.70 -19.53
CA ASP A 189 -8.98 2.14 -20.15
C ASP A 189 -10.24 2.47 -19.34
N VAL A 190 -10.19 2.36 -18.00
CA VAL A 190 -11.33 2.74 -17.13
C VAL A 190 -11.64 4.22 -17.22
N PHE A 191 -10.63 5.10 -17.19
CA PHE A 191 -10.82 6.54 -17.35
C PHE A 191 -11.48 6.87 -18.69
N VAL A 192 -10.97 6.30 -19.79
CA VAL A 192 -11.49 6.51 -21.16
C VAL A 192 -12.96 6.11 -21.23
N ASP A 193 -13.30 4.90 -20.79
CA ASP A 193 -14.67 4.40 -20.82
C ASP A 193 -15.61 5.30 -20.01
N ALA A 194 -15.22 5.68 -18.80
CA ALA A 194 -16.01 6.52 -17.91
C ALA A 194 -16.17 7.97 -18.46
N PHE A 195 -15.09 8.55 -19.00
CA PHE A 195 -15.12 9.90 -19.55
C PHE A 195 -16.00 9.98 -20.81
N GLU A 196 -15.95 8.98 -21.69
CA GLU A 196 -16.82 8.89 -22.87
C GLU A 196 -18.28 8.60 -22.50
N ASP A 197 -18.55 7.81 -21.46
CA ASP A 197 -19.91 7.56 -20.96
C ASP A 197 -20.56 8.84 -20.39
N LEU A 198 -19.78 9.76 -19.81
CA LEU A 198 -20.24 11.10 -19.40
C LEU A 198 -20.47 12.05 -20.57
N GLY A 199 -19.96 11.74 -21.76
CA GLY A 199 -20.11 12.51 -23.00
C GLY A 199 -18.89 13.30 -23.43
N GLY A 200 -17.74 13.08 -22.76
CA GLY A 200 -16.44 13.58 -23.19
C GLY A 200 -15.91 12.86 -24.45
N GLU A 201 -14.82 13.36 -25.00
CA GLU A 201 -14.11 12.75 -26.13
C GLU A 201 -12.64 12.54 -25.74
N VAL A 202 -12.14 11.29 -25.83
CA VAL A 202 -10.70 11.02 -25.68
C VAL A 202 -10.04 11.08 -27.04
N THR A 203 -9.15 12.05 -27.24
CA THR A 203 -8.52 12.34 -28.55
C THR A 203 -7.44 11.34 -28.91
N ASP A 204 -6.64 10.88 -27.93
CA ASP A 204 -5.62 9.85 -28.13
C ASP A 204 -5.26 9.18 -26.79
N THR A 205 -4.75 7.95 -26.88
CA THR A 205 -4.17 7.19 -25.77
C THR A 205 -2.81 6.65 -26.18
N VAL A 206 -1.75 7.09 -25.52
CA VAL A 206 -0.37 6.76 -25.91
C VAL A 206 0.36 6.08 -24.75
N PRO A 207 0.67 4.78 -24.86
CA PRO A 207 1.49 4.10 -23.87
C PRO A 207 2.97 4.48 -24.01
N PHE A 208 3.69 4.47 -22.88
CA PHE A 208 5.14 4.67 -22.86
C PHE A 208 5.85 3.60 -22.02
N GLU A 209 7.10 3.32 -22.37
CA GLU A 209 7.98 2.45 -21.57
C GLU A 209 8.61 3.26 -20.41
N PRO A 210 8.82 2.67 -19.23
CA PRO A 210 9.39 3.37 -18.08
C PRO A 210 10.86 3.77 -18.29
N GLU A 211 11.35 4.69 -17.47
CA GLU A 211 12.77 5.10 -17.37
C GLU A 211 13.42 5.53 -18.71
N GLN A 212 12.65 6.14 -19.61
CA GLN A 212 13.21 6.66 -20.88
C GLN A 212 13.97 7.97 -20.66
N PRO A 213 15.04 8.21 -21.44
CA PRO A 213 15.81 9.46 -21.33
C PRO A 213 15.05 10.69 -21.87
N SER A 214 13.94 10.52 -22.56
CA SER A 214 13.03 11.57 -23.03
C SER A 214 11.70 10.99 -23.46
N TYR A 215 10.63 11.74 -23.20
CA TYR A 215 9.25 11.44 -23.56
C TYR A 215 8.66 12.43 -24.58
N THR A 216 9.45 13.42 -25.06
CA THR A 216 8.99 14.48 -25.98
C THR A 216 8.20 13.92 -27.18
N SER A 217 8.66 12.83 -27.81
CA SER A 217 7.95 12.28 -28.98
C SER A 217 6.60 11.67 -28.62
N GLY A 218 6.46 11.07 -27.44
CA GLY A 218 5.18 10.56 -26.92
C GLY A 218 4.22 11.70 -26.62
N LEU A 219 4.72 12.74 -25.95
CA LEU A 219 3.97 13.97 -25.66
C LEU A 219 3.52 14.69 -26.95
N GLU A 220 4.39 14.81 -27.96
CA GLU A 220 4.01 15.35 -29.28
C GLU A 220 2.87 14.55 -29.92
N SER A 221 2.85 13.22 -29.74
CA SER A 221 1.80 12.36 -30.29
C SER A 221 0.49 12.55 -29.55
N VAL A 222 0.49 12.40 -28.22
CA VAL A 222 -0.72 12.43 -27.40
C VAL A 222 -1.41 13.80 -27.40
N LEU A 223 -0.66 14.89 -27.62
CA LEU A 223 -1.17 16.25 -27.67
C LEU A 223 -1.46 16.76 -29.09
N ALA A 224 -1.37 15.91 -30.13
CA ALA A 224 -1.48 16.33 -31.54
C ALA A 224 -2.83 16.95 -31.92
N ASP A 225 -3.91 16.56 -31.24
CA ASP A 225 -5.28 17.02 -31.50
C ASP A 225 -5.77 18.10 -30.50
N ASP A 226 -4.86 18.77 -29.79
CA ASP A 226 -5.09 19.89 -28.86
C ASP A 226 -6.21 19.58 -27.81
N PRO A 227 -6.08 18.54 -26.96
CA PRO A 227 -7.09 18.23 -25.92
C PRO A 227 -7.18 19.33 -24.86
N ASP A 228 -8.34 19.42 -24.17
CA ASP A 228 -8.54 20.35 -23.04
C ASP A 228 -7.70 19.98 -21.82
N MET A 229 -7.36 18.67 -21.65
CA MET A 229 -6.54 18.16 -20.57
C MET A 229 -5.70 16.95 -20.98
N LEU A 230 -4.64 16.71 -20.24
CA LEU A 230 -3.80 15.49 -20.33
C LEU A 230 -3.91 14.68 -19.04
N VAL A 231 -4.18 13.39 -19.16
CA VAL A 231 -3.99 12.42 -18.05
C VAL A 231 -2.59 11.83 -18.16
N VAL A 232 -1.84 11.83 -17.06
CA VAL A 232 -0.52 11.19 -16.98
C VAL A 232 -0.55 10.11 -15.88
N ILE A 233 -0.42 8.85 -16.29
CA ILE A 233 -0.36 7.70 -15.39
C ILE A 233 1.07 7.17 -15.42
N ALA A 234 1.84 7.46 -14.38
CA ALA A 234 3.27 7.20 -14.32
C ALA A 234 3.73 6.93 -12.89
N PHE A 235 4.96 6.43 -12.76
CA PHE A 235 5.70 6.36 -11.50
C PHE A 235 6.72 7.51 -11.40
N PRO A 236 7.26 7.82 -10.19
CA PRO A 236 7.99 9.06 -9.95
C PRO A 236 9.18 9.30 -10.89
N VAL A 237 10.06 8.30 -11.11
CA VAL A 237 11.26 8.50 -11.96
C VAL A 237 10.88 8.84 -13.39
N SER A 238 9.91 8.11 -13.97
CA SER A 238 9.37 8.40 -15.30
C SER A 238 8.61 9.73 -15.31
N GLY A 239 7.79 10.00 -14.30
CA GLY A 239 7.00 11.22 -14.16
C GLY A 239 7.85 12.50 -14.15
N ILE A 240 8.93 12.51 -13.37
CA ILE A 240 9.89 13.62 -13.33
C ILE A 240 10.41 13.93 -14.74
N GLN A 241 10.79 12.93 -15.52
CA GLN A 241 11.28 13.15 -16.88
C GLN A 241 10.16 13.60 -17.84
N ILE A 242 8.93 13.04 -17.69
CA ILE A 242 7.76 13.46 -18.47
C ILE A 242 7.47 14.93 -18.25
N PHE A 243 7.40 15.39 -16.99
CA PHE A 243 7.13 16.79 -16.68
C PHE A 243 8.26 17.74 -17.07
N ARG A 244 9.52 17.32 -16.97
CA ARG A 244 10.67 18.11 -17.49
C ARG A 244 10.57 18.33 -19.00
N ASP A 245 10.21 17.28 -19.77
CA ASP A 245 10.01 17.38 -21.21
C ASP A 245 8.74 18.22 -21.52
N PHE A 246 7.66 18.02 -20.74
CA PHE A 246 6.41 18.76 -20.90
C PHE A 246 6.63 20.28 -20.72
N TYR A 247 7.17 20.72 -19.60
CA TYR A 247 7.42 22.14 -19.36
C TYR A 247 8.54 22.73 -20.22
N GLY A 248 9.38 21.88 -20.84
CA GLY A 248 10.40 22.33 -21.81
C GLY A 248 9.85 22.69 -23.18
N ASP A 249 8.82 21.96 -23.68
CA ASP A 249 8.42 21.99 -25.06
C ASP A 249 6.91 22.27 -25.29
N PHE A 250 6.05 22.23 -24.25
CA PHE A 250 4.59 22.36 -24.36
C PHE A 250 4.03 23.53 -23.51
N PRO A 251 2.75 23.95 -23.73
CA PRO A 251 2.13 25.01 -22.95
C PRO A 251 2.00 24.66 -21.46
N GLU A 252 2.52 25.50 -20.59
CA GLU A 252 2.48 25.33 -19.13
C GLU A 252 1.06 25.46 -18.52
N ASP A 253 0.10 25.99 -19.30
CA ASP A 253 -1.28 26.21 -18.88
C ASP A 253 -2.26 25.10 -19.30
N LEU A 254 -1.78 24.06 -20.00
CA LEU A 254 -2.59 22.87 -20.27
C LEU A 254 -2.83 22.11 -18.95
N PRO A 255 -4.09 21.90 -18.54
CA PRO A 255 -4.39 21.11 -17.37
C PRO A 255 -3.85 19.67 -17.48
N VAL A 256 -3.23 19.19 -16.41
CA VAL A 256 -2.75 17.80 -16.33
C VAL A 256 -3.38 17.15 -15.10
N MET A 257 -3.94 15.96 -15.28
CA MET A 257 -4.40 15.11 -14.18
C MET A 257 -3.42 13.95 -14.00
N VAL A 258 -2.93 13.78 -12.79
CA VAL A 258 -2.06 12.66 -12.39
C VAL A 258 -2.79 11.69 -11.48
N THR A 259 -2.21 10.54 -11.23
CA THR A 259 -2.75 9.49 -10.39
C THR A 259 -1.85 9.25 -9.18
N ASP A 260 -2.25 8.38 -8.28
CA ASP A 260 -1.56 8.00 -7.03
C ASP A 260 -0.05 7.78 -7.19
N GLY A 261 0.38 7.21 -8.32
CA GLY A 261 1.81 7.00 -8.62
C GLY A 261 2.65 8.27 -8.74
N LEU A 262 2.02 9.45 -8.82
CA LEU A 262 2.69 10.77 -8.91
C LEU A 262 2.28 11.75 -7.80
N ILE A 263 1.53 11.28 -6.79
CA ILE A 263 1.16 12.09 -5.64
C ILE A 263 2.28 12.03 -4.60
N GLU A 264 3.25 12.92 -4.76
CA GLU A 264 4.45 13.00 -3.93
C GLU A 264 4.85 14.46 -3.70
N ASP A 265 5.12 14.84 -2.44
CA ASP A 265 5.50 16.21 -2.03
C ASP A 265 6.77 16.73 -2.75
N GLY A 266 7.70 15.82 -3.06
CA GLY A 266 8.97 16.16 -3.68
C GLY A 266 8.91 16.41 -5.19
N LEU A 267 7.85 15.99 -5.85
CA LEU A 267 7.76 16.00 -7.32
C LEU A 267 7.98 17.41 -7.95
N PRO A 268 7.38 18.50 -7.43
CA PRO A 268 7.61 19.84 -7.99
C PRO A 268 9.08 20.31 -7.90
N ASP A 269 9.76 20.00 -6.79
CA ASP A 269 11.18 20.33 -6.59
C ASP A 269 12.05 19.53 -7.56
N ASP A 270 11.77 18.25 -7.77
CA ASP A 270 12.52 17.38 -8.69
C ASP A 270 12.30 17.75 -10.16
N VAL A 271 11.12 18.23 -10.50
CA VAL A 271 10.80 18.77 -11.85
C VAL A 271 11.41 20.15 -12.07
N ASP A 272 11.68 20.94 -11.00
CA ASP A 272 12.06 22.36 -11.01
C ASP A 272 10.94 23.25 -11.57
N ASN A 273 9.65 22.91 -11.23
CA ASN A 273 8.45 23.67 -11.66
C ASN A 273 7.36 23.56 -10.57
N PRO A 274 6.63 24.65 -10.24
CA PRO A 274 5.59 24.61 -9.21
C PRO A 274 4.39 23.69 -9.55
N MET A 275 4.22 23.33 -10.82
CA MET A 275 3.18 22.42 -11.30
C MET A 275 1.72 22.91 -11.06
N ASP A 276 1.51 24.24 -11.01
CA ASP A 276 0.22 24.88 -10.71
C ASP A 276 -0.93 24.47 -11.68
N ASN A 277 -0.61 23.83 -12.81
CA ASN A 277 -1.59 23.28 -13.76
C ASN A 277 -1.91 21.81 -13.53
N VAL A 278 -1.38 21.20 -12.48
CA VAL A 278 -1.51 19.77 -12.19
C VAL A 278 -2.44 19.53 -11.01
N LEU A 279 -3.38 18.63 -11.20
CA LEU A 279 -4.18 18.04 -10.13
C LEU A 279 -4.02 16.52 -10.17
N GLY A 280 -4.37 15.86 -9.10
CA GLY A 280 -4.27 14.41 -9.04
C GLY A 280 -5.32 13.77 -8.17
N THR A 281 -5.48 12.46 -8.31
CA THR A 281 -6.33 11.63 -7.47
C THR A 281 -5.51 10.52 -6.82
N ALA A 282 -5.77 10.23 -5.56
CA ALA A 282 -5.19 9.07 -4.92
C ALA A 282 -6.15 8.48 -3.87
N PRO A 283 -6.02 7.18 -3.56
CA PRO A 283 -6.74 6.59 -2.44
C PRO A 283 -6.51 7.37 -1.14
N ALA A 284 -7.59 7.70 -0.46
CA ALA A 284 -7.53 8.39 0.82
C ALA A 284 -7.15 7.42 1.95
N ALA A 285 -6.50 7.94 2.98
CA ALA A 285 -6.32 7.26 4.25
C ALA A 285 -7.28 7.88 5.27
N ASP A 286 -8.50 7.39 5.35
CA ASP A 286 -9.59 7.93 6.18
C ASP A 286 -10.22 6.89 7.11
N GLY A 287 -9.50 5.80 7.35
CA GLY A 287 -9.90 4.78 8.30
C GLY A 287 -10.10 5.32 9.71
N PRO A 288 -10.86 4.59 10.56
CA PRO A 288 -11.16 5.02 11.93
C PRO A 288 -9.92 5.32 12.79
N GLU A 289 -8.78 4.71 12.47
CA GLU A 289 -7.52 4.82 13.21
C GLU A 289 -6.43 5.58 12.42
N ALA A 290 -6.82 6.38 11.40
CA ALA A 290 -5.88 7.16 10.57
C ALA A 290 -5.00 8.11 11.40
N ASP A 291 -5.59 8.86 12.35
CA ASP A 291 -4.84 9.78 13.22
C ASP A 291 -3.84 9.04 14.13
N ALA A 292 -4.21 7.86 14.62
CA ALA A 292 -3.33 7.07 15.48
C ALA A 292 -2.13 6.52 14.69
N PHE A 293 -2.36 6.04 13.49
CA PHE A 293 -1.28 5.62 12.58
C PHE A 293 -0.36 6.80 12.21
N ALA A 294 -0.93 7.93 11.81
CA ALA A 294 -0.14 9.11 11.44
C ALA A 294 0.80 9.53 12.57
N GLN A 295 0.33 9.54 13.82
CA GLN A 295 1.16 9.84 14.97
C GLN A 295 2.26 8.78 15.18
N LEU A 296 1.96 7.48 15.05
CA LEU A 296 2.95 6.40 15.16
C LEU A 296 4.04 6.53 14.09
N TYR A 297 3.63 6.84 12.85
CA TYR A 297 4.54 6.99 11.73
C TYR A 297 5.45 8.22 11.91
N GLU A 298 4.90 9.38 12.29
CA GLU A 298 5.68 10.59 12.59
C GLU A 298 6.66 10.40 13.75
N ASP A 299 6.23 9.73 14.83
CA ASP A 299 7.08 9.46 15.98
C ASP A 299 8.27 8.55 15.62
N GLN A 300 8.06 7.61 14.69
CA GLN A 300 9.09 6.66 14.27
C GLN A 300 10.03 7.24 13.21
N TYR A 301 9.48 7.90 12.17
CA TYR A 301 10.26 8.30 10.97
C TYR A 301 10.51 9.81 10.88
N GLY A 302 9.78 10.63 11.65
CA GLY A 302 9.97 12.08 11.71
C GLY A 302 9.39 12.85 10.53
N THR A 303 8.56 12.22 9.72
CA THR A 303 7.83 12.78 8.57
C THR A 303 6.38 12.35 8.61
N SER A 304 5.46 13.12 8.03
CA SER A 304 4.08 12.69 7.85
C SER A 304 4.00 11.53 6.87
N PRO A 305 3.02 10.61 7.02
CA PRO A 305 2.83 9.53 6.06
C PRO A 305 2.32 10.07 4.72
N GLY A 306 2.82 9.48 3.62
CA GLY A 306 2.37 9.73 2.27
C GLY A 306 1.33 8.72 1.79
N VAL A 307 1.05 8.77 0.49
CA VAL A 307 0.11 7.84 -0.18
C VAL A 307 0.51 6.39 0.06
N PHE A 308 -0.46 5.51 0.31
CA PHE A 308 -0.33 4.09 0.59
C PHE A 308 0.41 3.69 1.89
N ASN A 309 0.94 4.63 2.69
CA ASN A 309 1.63 4.25 3.92
C ASN A 309 0.65 3.64 4.94
N ALA A 310 -0.54 4.21 5.13
CA ALA A 310 -1.58 3.64 5.98
C ALA A 310 -2.00 2.24 5.49
N HIS A 311 -2.14 2.07 4.18
CA HIS A 311 -2.46 0.79 3.55
C HIS A 311 -1.36 -0.26 3.79
N GLY A 312 -0.07 0.15 3.78
CA GLY A 312 1.06 -0.71 4.10
C GLY A 312 1.05 -1.22 5.53
N TYR A 313 0.75 -0.33 6.47
CA TYR A 313 0.57 -0.68 7.88
C TYR A 313 -0.57 -1.70 8.06
N ASP A 314 -1.75 -1.39 7.51
CA ASP A 314 -2.94 -2.23 7.64
C ASP A 314 -2.75 -3.61 7.01
N ALA A 315 -2.15 -3.69 5.82
CA ALA A 315 -1.85 -4.94 5.16
C ALA A 315 -0.99 -5.87 6.01
N SER A 316 0.03 -5.33 6.69
CA SER A 316 0.88 -6.10 7.60
C SER A 316 0.18 -6.44 8.91
N ALA A 317 -0.53 -5.49 9.51
CA ALA A 317 -1.22 -5.71 10.78
C ALA A 317 -2.26 -6.83 10.67
N VAL A 318 -3.09 -6.83 9.63
CA VAL A 318 -4.10 -7.87 9.41
C VAL A 318 -3.46 -9.24 9.21
N GLN A 319 -2.37 -9.35 8.43
CA GLN A 319 -1.67 -10.61 8.21
C GLN A 319 -1.01 -11.14 9.48
N ILE A 320 -0.44 -10.26 10.33
CA ILE A 320 0.12 -10.63 11.64
C ILE A 320 -0.99 -11.15 12.57
N LEU A 321 -2.14 -10.47 12.64
CA LEU A 321 -3.30 -10.89 13.44
C LEU A 321 -3.88 -12.22 12.94
N ALA A 322 -4.00 -12.40 11.61
CA ALA A 322 -4.46 -13.64 11.00
C ALA A 322 -3.50 -14.82 11.31
N ASN A 323 -2.18 -14.58 11.26
CA ASN A 323 -1.17 -15.56 11.62
C ASN A 323 -1.26 -15.98 13.11
N LEU A 324 -1.47 -15.02 14.01
CA LEU A 324 -1.65 -15.30 15.44
C LEU A 324 -2.91 -16.11 15.70
N ARG A 325 -4.02 -15.75 15.06
CA ARG A 325 -5.30 -16.47 15.17
C ARG A 325 -5.21 -17.88 14.59
N ALA A 326 -4.49 -18.07 13.49
CA ALA A 326 -4.21 -19.37 12.89
C ALA A 326 -3.40 -20.29 13.83
N GLY A 327 -2.57 -19.72 14.71
CA GLY A 327 -1.78 -20.47 15.66
C GLY A 327 -0.53 -21.14 15.08
N GLU A 328 -0.21 -20.94 13.78
CA GLU A 328 0.93 -21.53 13.10
C GLU A 328 1.39 -20.66 11.89
N ASN A 329 2.68 -20.75 11.54
CA ASN A 329 3.25 -20.10 10.35
C ASN A 329 2.96 -20.98 9.12
N ASP A 330 1.71 -20.98 8.66
CA ASP A 330 1.22 -21.74 7.52
C ASP A 330 0.26 -20.87 6.69
N GLY A 331 0.55 -20.69 5.40
CA GLY A 331 -0.20 -19.74 4.56
C GLY A 331 -1.67 -20.13 4.37
N LEU A 332 -1.99 -21.43 4.26
CA LEU A 332 -3.40 -21.87 4.17
C LEU A 332 -4.16 -21.58 5.47
N ALA A 333 -3.54 -21.85 6.62
CA ALA A 333 -4.16 -21.54 7.91
C ALA A 333 -4.35 -20.04 8.12
N ILE A 334 -3.42 -19.21 7.63
CA ILE A 334 -3.53 -17.73 7.68
C ILE A 334 -4.65 -17.24 6.75
N SER A 335 -4.76 -17.77 5.52
CA SER A 335 -5.79 -17.34 4.56
C SER A 335 -7.20 -17.54 5.10
N GLU A 336 -7.44 -18.65 5.84
CA GLU A 336 -8.71 -18.91 6.52
C GLU A 336 -9.03 -17.87 7.62
N GLN A 337 -8.05 -17.09 8.08
CA GLN A 337 -8.24 -16.12 9.16
C GLN A 337 -8.24 -14.65 8.67
N MET A 338 -7.85 -14.37 7.44
CA MET A 338 -7.75 -12.98 6.95
C MET A 338 -9.06 -12.21 7.13
N ARG A 339 -10.17 -12.73 6.62
CA ARG A 339 -11.49 -12.10 6.77
C ARG A 339 -12.05 -12.20 8.19
N GLU A 340 -11.65 -13.21 8.95
CA GLU A 340 -12.10 -13.40 10.34
C GLU A 340 -11.52 -12.36 11.31
N VAL A 341 -10.39 -11.73 10.97
CA VAL A 341 -9.77 -10.67 11.78
C VAL A 341 -10.04 -9.27 11.22
N ALA A 342 -10.28 -9.16 9.91
CA ALA A 342 -10.48 -7.89 9.23
C ALA A 342 -11.94 -7.45 9.23
N ASN A 343 -12.83 -8.33 8.77
CA ASN A 343 -14.22 -7.99 8.47
C ASN A 343 -15.08 -7.80 9.73
N PRO A 344 -16.25 -7.14 9.61
CA PRO A 344 -17.09 -6.81 10.75
C PRO A 344 -17.48 -8.01 11.64
N GLY A 345 -17.23 -7.89 12.93
CA GLY A 345 -17.57 -8.87 13.96
C GLY A 345 -16.54 -8.88 15.10
N GLY A 346 -16.98 -8.98 16.34
CA GLY A 346 -16.08 -9.03 17.50
C GLY A 346 -15.68 -7.68 18.07
N GLU A 347 -14.54 -7.63 18.76
CA GLU A 347 -14.00 -6.44 19.41
C GLU A 347 -13.25 -5.56 18.39
N GLU A 348 -13.57 -4.27 18.36
CA GLU A 348 -12.90 -3.30 17.48
C GLU A 348 -11.45 -3.10 17.96
N VAL A 349 -10.48 -3.33 17.08
CA VAL A 349 -9.05 -3.18 17.32
C VAL A 349 -8.39 -2.48 16.14
N GLY A 350 -7.24 -1.83 16.34
CA GLY A 350 -6.55 -1.10 15.26
C GLY A 350 -5.16 -0.65 15.68
N PRO A 351 -4.54 0.29 14.95
CA PRO A 351 -3.22 0.83 15.25
C PRO A 351 -3.02 1.25 16.70
N SER A 352 -3.99 1.94 17.31
CA SER A 352 -3.89 2.41 18.72
C SER A 352 -3.96 1.29 19.76
N THR A 353 -4.44 0.10 19.39
CA THR A 353 -4.69 -1.04 20.28
C THR A 353 -4.01 -2.33 19.77
N LEU A 354 -3.05 -2.22 18.87
CA LEU A 354 -2.40 -3.40 18.26
C LEU A 354 -1.79 -4.38 19.28
N PRO A 355 -1.13 -3.96 20.39
CA PRO A 355 -0.64 -4.89 21.41
C PRO A 355 -1.74 -5.69 22.11
N GLU A 356 -2.94 -5.10 22.26
CA GLU A 356 -4.12 -5.80 22.80
C GLU A 356 -4.73 -6.73 21.74
N ALA A 357 -4.78 -6.27 20.49
CA ALA A 357 -5.29 -7.05 19.36
C ALA A 357 -4.54 -8.37 19.16
N VAL A 358 -3.21 -8.37 19.28
CA VAL A 358 -2.41 -9.60 19.14
C VAL A 358 -2.67 -10.60 20.27
N GLU A 359 -3.01 -10.15 21.48
CA GLU A 359 -3.39 -11.03 22.58
C GLU A 359 -4.78 -11.66 22.33
N LEU A 360 -5.75 -10.84 21.87
CA LEU A 360 -7.09 -11.31 21.52
C LEU A 360 -7.07 -12.31 20.35
N ALA A 361 -6.34 -11.99 19.29
CA ALA A 361 -6.19 -12.87 18.13
C ALA A 361 -5.56 -14.23 18.52
N ALA A 362 -4.50 -14.21 19.32
CA ALA A 362 -3.82 -15.41 19.79
C ALA A 362 -4.69 -16.26 20.75
N ASP A 363 -5.60 -15.65 21.51
CA ASP A 363 -6.59 -16.35 22.35
C ASP A 363 -7.80 -16.87 21.53
N GLY A 364 -7.88 -16.55 20.22
CA GLY A 364 -8.94 -16.96 19.31
C GLY A 364 -10.25 -16.20 19.56
N GLU A 365 -10.19 -15.03 20.18
CA GLU A 365 -11.35 -14.16 20.36
C GLU A 365 -11.75 -13.51 19.01
N GLU A 366 -13.01 -13.16 18.87
CA GLU A 366 -13.51 -12.47 17.68
C GLU A 366 -13.10 -11.00 17.72
N ILE A 367 -12.37 -10.55 16.70
CA ILE A 367 -11.92 -9.17 16.54
C ILE A 367 -12.40 -8.60 15.20
N ASN A 368 -12.42 -7.27 15.09
CA ASN A 368 -12.73 -6.51 13.89
C ASN A 368 -11.67 -5.40 13.75
N TYR A 369 -10.80 -5.54 12.75
CA TYR A 369 -9.71 -4.60 12.58
C TYR A 369 -10.21 -3.29 11.96
N GLN A 370 -10.05 -2.20 12.69
CA GLN A 370 -10.35 -0.84 12.28
C GLN A 370 -9.05 -0.21 11.75
N GLY A 371 -8.93 -0.13 10.44
CA GLY A 371 -7.68 0.29 9.82
C GLY A 371 -7.39 1.78 9.89
N ALA A 372 -6.20 2.12 9.49
CA ALA A 372 -5.76 3.48 9.24
C ALA A 372 -6.12 3.94 7.82
N SER A 373 -6.03 3.06 6.84
CA SER A 373 -6.39 3.36 5.45
C SER A 373 -7.91 3.41 5.25
N SER A 374 -8.62 2.46 5.85
CA SER A 374 -10.08 2.28 5.73
C SER A 374 -10.60 1.39 6.86
N LEU A 375 -11.86 0.95 6.78
CA LEU A 375 -12.41 -0.08 7.67
C LEU A 375 -11.75 -1.45 7.50
N VAL A 376 -11.03 -1.69 6.43
CA VAL A 376 -10.41 -2.97 6.03
C VAL A 376 -11.44 -4.12 6.04
N ASP A 377 -12.44 -4.00 5.17
CA ASP A 377 -13.46 -5.03 4.94
C ASP A 377 -13.24 -5.66 3.56
N PHE A 378 -12.80 -6.93 3.54
CA PHE A 378 -12.47 -7.63 2.30
C PHE A 378 -13.68 -8.37 1.75
N ASP A 379 -13.96 -8.18 0.47
CA ASP A 379 -14.93 -8.96 -0.29
C ASP A 379 -14.45 -10.41 -0.58
N ASP A 380 -15.25 -11.17 -1.34
CA ASP A 380 -14.91 -12.55 -1.73
C ASP A 380 -13.66 -12.61 -2.65
N ASN A 381 -13.28 -11.51 -3.30
CA ASN A 381 -12.10 -11.42 -4.18
C ASN A 381 -10.83 -10.96 -3.44
N GLY A 382 -10.95 -10.54 -2.18
CA GLY A 382 -9.84 -9.94 -1.41
C GLY A 382 -9.67 -8.45 -1.65
N ASP A 383 -10.64 -7.79 -2.28
CA ASP A 383 -10.70 -6.35 -2.52
C ASP A 383 -11.41 -5.62 -1.38
N MET A 384 -11.18 -4.31 -1.27
CA MET A 384 -11.87 -3.43 -0.32
C MET A 384 -13.29 -3.11 -0.81
N GLU A 385 -14.30 -3.23 0.08
CA GLU A 385 -15.72 -2.98 -0.28
C GLU A 385 -16.06 -1.49 -0.39
N VAL A 386 -15.51 -0.65 0.50
CA VAL A 386 -15.79 0.79 0.56
C VAL A 386 -14.47 1.55 0.54
N VAL A 387 -14.39 2.58 -0.28
CA VAL A 387 -13.17 3.33 -0.52
C VAL A 387 -13.44 4.82 -0.63
N SER A 388 -12.43 5.64 -0.31
CA SER A 388 -12.46 7.09 -0.48
C SER A 388 -11.25 7.55 -1.31
N TYR A 389 -11.41 8.69 -1.98
CA TYR A 389 -10.35 9.29 -2.79
C TYR A 389 -10.12 10.74 -2.38
N ASP A 390 -8.86 11.14 -2.30
CA ASP A 390 -8.46 12.53 -2.16
C ASP A 390 -8.12 13.12 -3.52
N ILE A 391 -8.57 14.36 -3.74
CA ILE A 391 -8.19 15.20 -4.87
C ILE A 391 -7.08 16.12 -4.38
N PHE A 392 -5.97 16.12 -5.10
CA PHE A 392 -4.79 16.91 -4.81
C PHE A 392 -4.59 18.01 -5.85
N GLU A 393 -4.05 19.14 -5.44
CA GLU A 393 -3.54 20.18 -6.34
C GLU A 393 -2.10 20.53 -5.95
N PHE A 394 -1.28 20.80 -6.96
CA PHE A 394 0.05 21.38 -6.76
C PHE A 394 -0.06 22.90 -6.89
N GLU A 395 0.42 23.65 -5.90
CA GLU A 395 0.44 25.11 -5.91
C GLU A 395 1.72 25.62 -5.22
N ASP A 396 2.47 26.52 -5.87
CA ASP A 396 3.69 27.15 -5.32
C ASP A 396 4.72 26.12 -4.76
N PHE A 397 4.91 24.96 -5.40
CA PHE A 397 5.77 23.83 -4.99
C PHE A 397 5.25 23.00 -3.81
N GLU A 398 4.02 23.18 -3.38
CA GLU A 398 3.41 22.39 -2.31
C GLU A 398 2.30 21.51 -2.89
N LEU A 399 2.11 20.34 -2.29
CA LEU A 399 1.03 19.41 -2.61
C LEU A 399 -0.04 19.53 -1.53
N GLU A 400 -1.28 19.84 -1.89
CA GLU A 400 -2.38 19.97 -0.95
C GLU A 400 -3.55 19.06 -1.37
N ALA A 401 -4.13 18.33 -0.40
CA ALA A 401 -5.41 17.66 -0.60
C ALA A 401 -6.52 18.73 -0.48
N VAL A 402 -7.24 18.96 -1.58
CA VAL A 402 -8.25 20.05 -1.67
C VAL A 402 -9.67 19.56 -1.53
N GLU A 403 -9.93 18.29 -1.79
CA GLU A 403 -11.27 17.67 -1.72
C GLU A 403 -11.15 16.18 -1.40
N ARG A 404 -12.19 15.63 -0.76
CA ARG A 404 -12.32 14.19 -0.52
C ARG A 404 -13.67 13.70 -1.03
N ILE A 405 -13.65 12.60 -1.76
CA ILE A 405 -14.82 11.85 -2.18
C ILE A 405 -14.92 10.66 -1.24
N GLU A 406 -15.87 10.72 -0.29
CA GLU A 406 -16.04 9.71 0.76
C GLU A 406 -16.99 8.60 0.30
N ASP A 407 -16.76 7.38 0.82
CA ASP A 407 -17.66 6.22 0.68
C ASP A 407 -18.08 5.96 -0.79
N PHE A 408 -17.09 5.97 -1.69
CA PHE A 408 -17.36 5.73 -3.11
C PHE A 408 -17.68 4.24 -3.33
N GLU A 409 -18.90 3.98 -3.78
CA GLU A 409 -19.36 2.65 -4.20
C GLU A 409 -19.63 2.67 -5.72
N PRO A 410 -19.31 1.62 -6.48
CA PRO A 410 -19.48 1.57 -7.93
C PRO A 410 -20.94 1.51 -8.39
#